data_f2d288cdb20b3d5761e7f5fcfeee5349
#
_entry.id   f2d288cdb20b3d5761e7f5fcfeee5349
#
_cell.length_a   1.000
_cell.length_b   1.000
_cell.length_c   1.000
_cell.angle_alpha   90.00
_cell.angle_beta   90.00
_cell.angle_gamma   90.00
#
_symmetry.space_group_name_H-M   'P 1'
#
loop_
_entity.id
_entity.type
_entity.pdbx_description
1 polymer ?
#
loop_
_entity_poly.entity_id
_entity_poly.type
_entity_poly.pdbx_seq_one_letter_code
_entity_poly.pdbx_strand_id
1 'polypeptide(L)'
;MNSDEFETFQASLKTFVSNNFNNDLKVYSCQITESINLYANEHAIIKNAVPKRVYEFSAGRMCARKCLSYYDLRDVELLKGKLGEPLWPEGYTGSITHHDNVAVAVAAQASVFAGIGIDLVSQKDSIDDTNLITCDRELKLLESVELNVDLSILMFSIKESVIKILSPLFQDFVDFRDINLSLSDRDDLYASYTRLDRLIKINWITVSNSILCIATLEH
;
A
#
# COMPACT_ATOMS: atom_id res chain seq x y z
N MET A 1 -12.36 -12.85 -3.31
CA MET A 1 -12.24 -13.33 -1.91
C MET A 1 -13.64 -13.52 -1.35
N ASN A 2 -13.98 -14.72 -0.85
CA ASN A 2 -15.27 -14.98 -0.16
C ASN A 2 -15.23 -14.45 1.29
N SER A 3 -16.34 -14.58 2.06
CA SER A 3 -16.42 -14.01 3.42
C SER A 3 -15.40 -14.61 4.37
N ASP A 4 -15.25 -15.94 4.40
CA ASP A 4 -14.35 -16.65 5.33
C ASP A 4 -12.88 -16.36 5.00
N GLU A 5 -12.53 -16.30 3.72
CA GLU A 5 -11.19 -15.88 3.24
C GLU A 5 -10.90 -14.44 3.65
N PHE A 6 -11.90 -13.55 3.58
CA PHE A 6 -11.73 -12.15 3.98
C PHE A 6 -11.54 -12.01 5.49
N GLU A 7 -12.28 -12.73 6.31
CA GLU A 7 -12.09 -12.73 7.77
C GLU A 7 -10.67 -13.21 8.14
N THR A 8 -10.22 -14.29 7.50
CA THR A 8 -8.85 -14.81 7.67
C THR A 8 -7.81 -13.78 7.25
N PHE A 9 -7.99 -13.13 6.09
CA PHE A 9 -7.11 -12.06 5.61
C PHE A 9 -7.06 -10.91 6.61
N GLN A 10 -8.20 -10.44 7.09
CA GLN A 10 -8.29 -9.32 8.03
C GLN A 10 -7.61 -9.62 9.36
N ALA A 11 -7.79 -10.83 9.91
CA ALA A 11 -7.15 -11.25 11.15
C ALA A 11 -5.63 -11.35 11.00
N SER A 12 -5.17 -11.98 9.92
CA SER A 12 -3.74 -12.13 9.60
C SER A 12 -3.08 -10.77 9.40
N LEU A 13 -3.74 -9.86 8.69
CA LEU A 13 -3.25 -8.50 8.44
C LEU A 13 -3.09 -7.70 9.74
N LYS A 14 -4.06 -7.76 10.64
CA LYS A 14 -3.98 -7.09 11.95
C LYS A 14 -2.82 -7.62 12.78
N THR A 15 -2.67 -8.94 12.85
CA THR A 15 -1.56 -9.60 13.56
C THR A 15 -0.20 -9.21 12.96
N PHE A 16 -0.08 -9.24 11.64
CA PHE A 16 1.13 -8.85 10.93
C PHE A 16 1.54 -7.41 11.23
N VAL A 17 0.60 -6.47 11.14
CA VAL A 17 0.88 -5.06 11.41
C VAL A 17 1.26 -4.83 12.87
N SER A 18 0.57 -5.47 13.81
CA SER A 18 0.90 -5.39 15.24
C SER A 18 2.32 -5.88 15.54
N ASN A 19 2.73 -6.99 14.92
CA ASN A 19 4.04 -7.60 15.17
C ASN A 19 5.21 -6.83 14.54
N ASN A 20 4.99 -6.17 13.41
CA ASN A 20 6.07 -5.53 12.64
C ASN A 20 6.18 -4.03 12.89
N PHE A 21 5.14 -3.36 13.42
CA PHE A 21 5.07 -1.89 13.50
C PHE A 21 4.72 -1.36 14.91
N ASN A 22 4.85 -2.18 15.96
CA ASN A 22 4.67 -1.78 17.37
C ASN A 22 3.40 -0.94 17.66
N ASN A 23 2.32 -1.17 16.92
CA ASN A 23 1.10 -0.37 16.92
C ASN A 23 1.23 1.10 16.43
N ASP A 24 2.35 1.49 15.87
CA ASP A 24 2.54 2.82 15.27
C ASP A 24 1.79 2.96 13.94
N LEU A 25 1.51 1.84 13.28
CA LEU A 25 0.74 1.77 12.05
C LEU A 25 -0.67 1.22 12.34
N LYS A 26 -1.69 1.98 11.96
CA LYS A 26 -3.09 1.50 12.01
C LYS A 26 -3.49 0.97 10.64
N VAL A 27 -4.19 -0.16 10.63
CA VAL A 27 -4.67 -0.80 9.41
C VAL A 27 -6.16 -1.08 9.49
N TYR A 28 -6.84 -0.92 8.39
CA TYR A 28 -8.23 -1.34 8.21
C TYR A 28 -8.45 -1.87 6.79
N SER A 29 -9.25 -2.92 6.70
CA SER A 29 -9.67 -3.50 5.41
C SER A 29 -11.17 -3.74 5.39
N CYS A 30 -11.76 -3.69 4.21
CA CYS A 30 -13.17 -4.03 3.99
C CYS A 30 -13.37 -4.70 2.63
N GLN A 31 -14.46 -5.44 2.50
CA GLN A 31 -14.95 -5.85 1.19
C GLN A 31 -15.57 -4.65 0.49
N ILE A 32 -15.30 -4.52 -0.83
CA ILE A 32 -15.88 -3.47 -1.66
C ILE A 32 -17.32 -3.88 -1.98
N THR A 33 -18.25 -3.00 -1.64
CA THR A 33 -19.68 -3.16 -1.90
C THR A 33 -20.19 -1.96 -2.69
N GLU A 34 -21.43 -2.03 -3.17
CA GLU A 34 -22.09 -0.92 -3.85
C GLU A 34 -22.45 0.26 -2.93
N SER A 35 -22.07 0.18 -1.67
CA SER A 35 -22.27 1.26 -0.70
C SER A 35 -21.30 2.42 -0.94
N ILE A 36 -21.85 3.63 -1.04
CA ILE A 36 -21.08 4.86 -1.23
C ILE A 36 -21.12 5.67 0.07
N ASN A 37 -19.95 5.83 0.67
CA ASN A 37 -19.75 6.65 1.87
C ASN A 37 -18.67 7.69 1.61
N LEU A 38 -19.05 8.76 0.92
CA LEU A 38 -18.16 9.86 0.49
C LEU A 38 -18.71 11.20 0.94
N TYR A 39 -17.83 12.12 1.26
CA TYR A 39 -18.15 13.53 1.47
C TYR A 39 -18.34 14.26 0.15
N ALA A 40 -18.93 15.44 0.18
CA ALA A 40 -19.31 16.18 -1.02
C ALA A 40 -18.11 16.45 -1.96
N ASN A 41 -16.98 16.84 -1.41
CA ASN A 41 -15.78 17.12 -2.22
C ASN A 41 -15.12 15.83 -2.73
N GLU A 42 -15.24 14.71 -2.01
CA GLU A 42 -14.78 13.39 -2.48
C GLU A 42 -15.64 12.90 -3.65
N HIS A 43 -16.98 13.13 -3.61
CA HIS A 43 -17.87 12.85 -4.73
C HIS A 43 -17.47 13.62 -6.01
N ALA A 44 -17.04 14.87 -5.86
CA ALA A 44 -16.62 15.68 -6.99
C ALA A 44 -15.40 15.09 -7.73
N ILE A 45 -14.50 14.38 -7.01
CA ILE A 45 -13.31 13.74 -7.59
C ILE A 45 -13.70 12.62 -8.58
N ILE A 46 -14.78 11.89 -8.27
CA ILE A 46 -15.14 10.67 -9.02
C ILE A 46 -16.45 10.81 -9.80
N LYS A 47 -16.97 12.04 -9.99
CA LYS A 47 -18.28 12.30 -10.61
C LYS A 47 -18.44 11.69 -12.01
N ASN A 48 -17.33 11.51 -12.74
CA ASN A 48 -17.30 10.95 -14.10
C ASN A 48 -16.75 9.52 -14.15
N ALA A 49 -16.50 8.90 -12.98
CA ALA A 49 -15.94 7.55 -12.91
C ALA A 49 -17.01 6.49 -13.16
N VAL A 50 -16.58 5.34 -13.69
CA VAL A 50 -17.46 4.16 -13.82
C VAL A 50 -17.83 3.61 -12.43
N PRO A 51 -18.99 2.92 -12.29
CA PRO A 51 -19.48 2.45 -10.97
C PRO A 51 -18.44 1.66 -10.16
N LYS A 52 -17.72 0.74 -10.79
CA LYS A 52 -16.65 -0.02 -10.14
C LYS A 52 -15.65 0.92 -9.45
N ARG A 53 -15.17 1.95 -10.16
CA ARG A 53 -14.22 2.93 -9.62
C ARG A 53 -14.79 3.76 -8.47
N VAL A 54 -16.08 4.06 -8.52
CA VAL A 54 -16.78 4.77 -7.43
C VAL A 54 -16.78 3.93 -6.16
N TYR A 55 -17.09 2.64 -6.26
CA TYR A 55 -17.13 1.72 -5.12
C TYR A 55 -15.73 1.49 -4.53
N GLU A 56 -14.72 1.26 -5.37
CA GLU A 56 -13.31 1.14 -4.94
C GLU A 56 -12.83 2.38 -4.20
N PHE A 57 -13.10 3.56 -4.77
CA PHE A 57 -12.72 4.83 -4.15
C PHE A 57 -13.41 5.05 -2.81
N SER A 58 -14.72 4.79 -2.75
CA SER A 58 -15.52 4.90 -1.52
C SER A 58 -15.01 3.97 -0.42
N ALA A 59 -14.77 2.70 -0.75
CA ALA A 59 -14.25 1.71 0.18
C ALA A 59 -12.86 2.10 0.71
N GLY A 60 -11.96 2.56 -0.17
CA GLY A 60 -10.63 3.05 0.21
C GLY A 60 -10.70 4.24 1.17
N ARG A 61 -11.55 5.22 0.89
CA ARG A 61 -11.76 6.39 1.77
C ARG A 61 -12.35 6.00 3.12
N MET A 62 -13.30 5.07 3.13
CA MET A 62 -13.86 4.52 4.38
C MET A 62 -12.77 3.82 5.20
N CYS A 63 -11.95 2.96 4.60
CA CYS A 63 -10.84 2.30 5.29
C CYS A 63 -9.86 3.32 5.90
N ALA A 64 -9.48 4.35 5.15
CA ALA A 64 -8.58 5.40 5.62
C ALA A 64 -9.16 6.18 6.81
N ARG A 65 -10.45 6.57 6.76
CA ARG A 65 -11.13 7.20 7.90
C ARG A 65 -11.18 6.29 9.13
N LYS A 66 -11.36 4.98 8.94
CA LYS A 66 -11.29 4.01 10.04
C LYS A 66 -9.90 3.96 10.67
N CYS A 67 -8.83 4.02 9.88
CA CYS A 67 -7.46 4.12 10.41
C CYS A 67 -7.27 5.44 11.19
N LEU A 68 -7.73 6.56 10.66
CA LEU A 68 -7.62 7.87 11.32
C LEU A 68 -8.45 7.94 12.61
N SER A 69 -9.55 7.23 12.71
CA SER A 69 -10.38 7.20 13.91
C SER A 69 -9.68 6.61 15.16
N TYR A 70 -8.61 5.84 14.99
CA TYR A 70 -7.75 5.38 16.09
C TYR A 70 -6.95 6.52 16.73
N TYR A 71 -6.85 7.68 16.04
CA TYR A 71 -6.22 8.89 16.52
C TYR A 71 -7.25 9.99 16.87
N ASP A 72 -8.50 9.59 17.12
CA ASP A 72 -9.64 10.48 17.39
C ASP A 72 -9.97 11.47 16.26
N LEU A 73 -9.41 11.27 15.07
CA LEU A 73 -9.73 12.03 13.87
C LEU A 73 -11.01 11.47 13.22
N ARG A 74 -12.09 12.19 13.39
CA ARG A 74 -13.41 11.86 12.83
C ARG A 74 -13.78 12.86 11.74
N ASP A 75 -14.66 12.42 10.84
CA ASP A 75 -15.24 13.28 9.79
C ASP A 75 -14.20 13.96 8.87
N VAL A 76 -13.12 13.24 8.54
CA VAL A 76 -12.03 13.73 7.69
C VAL A 76 -12.36 13.49 6.22
N GLU A 77 -12.38 14.54 5.41
CA GLU A 77 -12.34 14.45 3.95
C GLU A 77 -10.92 14.13 3.48
N LEU A 78 -10.79 13.10 2.65
CA LEU A 78 -9.52 12.71 2.05
C LEU A 78 -9.53 13.03 0.55
N LEU A 79 -9.10 14.21 0.22
CA LEU A 79 -9.05 14.68 -1.16
C LEU A 79 -7.93 13.98 -1.95
N LYS A 80 -7.78 14.36 -3.21
CA LYS A 80 -6.82 13.81 -4.14
C LYS A 80 -5.80 14.87 -4.52
N GLY A 81 -4.52 14.52 -4.40
CA GLY A 81 -3.42 15.36 -4.86
C GLY A 81 -3.20 15.27 -6.38
N LYS A 82 -2.18 15.96 -6.86
CA LYS A 82 -1.89 16.12 -8.29
C LYS A 82 -1.56 14.81 -8.99
N LEU A 83 -0.88 13.89 -8.32
CA LEU A 83 -0.49 12.59 -8.85
C LEU A 83 -1.51 11.48 -8.52
N GLY A 84 -2.60 11.82 -7.84
CA GLY A 84 -3.64 10.88 -7.51
C GLY A 84 -3.60 10.38 -6.06
N GLU A 85 -2.60 10.76 -5.32
CA GLU A 85 -2.39 10.40 -3.93
C GLU A 85 -3.50 10.94 -3.02
N PRO A 86 -3.85 10.23 -1.92
CA PRO A 86 -4.73 10.79 -0.91
C PRO A 86 -4.01 11.90 -0.13
N LEU A 87 -4.71 13.02 0.08
CA LEU A 87 -4.22 14.10 0.92
C LEU A 87 -4.60 13.81 2.38
N TRP A 88 -3.62 13.44 3.17
CA TRP A 88 -3.79 13.12 4.58
C TRP A 88 -3.87 14.40 5.42
N PRO A 89 -4.54 14.38 6.60
CA PRO A 89 -4.54 15.49 7.53
C PRO A 89 -3.13 15.85 8.00
N GLU A 90 -2.93 17.11 8.38
CA GLU A 90 -1.67 17.56 8.96
C GLU A 90 -1.24 16.69 10.16
N GLY A 91 0.03 16.31 10.20
CA GLY A 91 0.57 15.42 11.22
C GLY A 91 0.33 13.92 10.98
N TYR A 92 -0.29 13.53 9.86
CA TYR A 92 -0.56 12.13 9.54
C TYR A 92 -0.09 11.78 8.13
N THR A 93 0.25 10.52 7.94
CA THR A 93 0.60 9.90 6.66
C THR A 93 -0.10 8.55 6.53
N GLY A 94 -0.19 8.04 5.32
CA GLY A 94 -0.79 6.74 5.08
C GLY A 94 -0.86 6.37 3.61
N SER A 95 -1.51 5.26 3.32
CA SER A 95 -1.67 4.76 1.96
C SER A 95 -2.97 3.96 1.82
N ILE A 96 -3.48 3.90 0.61
CA ILE A 96 -4.70 3.17 0.26
C ILE A 96 -4.39 2.28 -0.94
N THR A 97 -4.87 1.05 -0.89
CA THR A 97 -4.84 0.12 -2.02
C THR A 97 -6.17 -0.63 -2.12
N HIS A 98 -6.44 -1.18 -3.27
CA HIS A 98 -7.55 -2.09 -3.49
C HIS A 98 -7.21 -3.07 -4.61
N HIS A 99 -7.69 -4.29 -4.45
CA HIS A 99 -7.59 -5.33 -5.46
C HIS A 99 -8.83 -6.22 -5.40
N ASP A 100 -9.34 -6.62 -6.56
CA ASP A 100 -10.60 -7.37 -6.68
C ASP A 100 -11.75 -6.68 -5.90
N ASN A 101 -12.24 -7.36 -4.87
CA ASN A 101 -13.32 -6.89 -4.02
C ASN A 101 -12.86 -6.47 -2.62
N VAL A 102 -11.57 -6.18 -2.42
CA VAL A 102 -10.98 -5.79 -1.13
C VAL A 102 -10.32 -4.43 -1.24
N ALA A 103 -10.60 -3.56 -0.28
CA ALA A 103 -9.86 -2.33 -0.05
C ALA A 103 -9.11 -2.40 1.29
N VAL A 104 -7.91 -1.83 1.31
CA VAL A 104 -7.05 -1.73 2.50
C VAL A 104 -6.53 -0.30 2.60
N ALA A 105 -6.48 0.21 3.81
CA ALA A 105 -5.76 1.44 4.11
C ALA A 105 -4.90 1.28 5.37
N VAL A 106 -3.84 2.06 5.42
CA VAL A 106 -3.01 2.26 6.59
C VAL A 106 -2.87 3.74 6.90
N ALA A 107 -2.70 4.07 8.17
CA ALA A 107 -2.38 5.43 8.60
C ALA A 107 -1.47 5.40 9.83
N ALA A 108 -0.61 6.40 9.93
CA ALA A 108 0.27 6.64 11.07
C ALA A 108 0.48 8.13 11.32
N GLN A 109 1.06 8.46 12.47
CA GLN A 109 1.55 9.81 12.73
C GLN A 109 2.77 10.11 11.84
N ALA A 110 2.78 11.28 11.21
CA ALA A 110 3.89 11.72 10.37
C ALA A 110 5.19 11.96 11.16
N SER A 111 5.13 12.02 12.47
CA SER A 111 6.32 12.06 13.35
C SER A 111 7.04 10.72 13.46
N VAL A 112 6.37 9.60 13.12
CA VAL A 112 6.97 8.26 13.13
C VAL A 112 7.45 7.90 11.73
N PHE A 113 6.59 8.05 10.74
CA PHE A 113 6.92 7.73 9.35
C PHE A 113 6.81 8.97 8.46
N ALA A 114 7.90 9.29 7.76
CA ALA A 114 7.92 10.34 6.75
C ALA A 114 7.07 9.97 5.51
N GLY A 115 6.88 8.67 5.28
CA GLY A 115 6.03 8.16 4.20
C GLY A 115 5.64 6.70 4.39
N ILE A 116 4.47 6.34 3.90
CA ILE A 116 3.97 4.97 3.89
C ILE A 116 3.33 4.69 2.53
N GLY A 117 3.64 3.52 1.98
CA GLY A 117 3.00 3.01 0.78
C GLY A 117 2.54 1.58 0.98
N ILE A 118 1.36 1.23 0.49
CA ILE A 118 0.87 -0.15 0.47
C ILE A 118 0.39 -0.54 -0.91
N ASP A 119 0.59 -1.81 -1.25
CA ASP A 119 0.04 -2.37 -2.45
C ASP A 119 -0.49 -3.79 -2.22
N LEU A 120 -1.67 -4.07 -2.80
CA LEU A 120 -2.36 -5.36 -2.69
C LEU A 120 -2.51 -5.95 -4.08
N VAL A 121 -2.05 -7.18 -4.26
CA VAL A 121 -2.15 -7.93 -5.52
C VAL A 121 -2.62 -9.35 -5.27
N SER A 122 -3.04 -10.05 -6.32
CA SER A 122 -3.33 -11.47 -6.29
C SER A 122 -2.16 -12.27 -6.90
N GLN A 123 -1.82 -13.41 -6.32
CA GLN A 123 -0.88 -14.37 -6.93
C GLN A 123 -1.39 -14.95 -8.26
N LYS A 124 -2.64 -14.70 -8.63
CA LYS A 124 -3.22 -15.07 -9.92
C LYS A 124 -3.07 -13.99 -10.99
N ASP A 125 -2.59 -12.82 -10.61
CA ASP A 125 -2.28 -11.77 -11.57
C ASP A 125 -1.14 -12.21 -12.49
N SER A 126 -1.00 -11.56 -13.62
CA SER A 126 0.10 -11.77 -14.55
C SER A 126 0.72 -10.43 -14.91
N ILE A 127 2.02 -10.43 -15.13
CA ILE A 127 2.77 -9.27 -15.57
C ILE A 127 3.31 -9.57 -16.96
N ASP A 128 2.88 -8.80 -17.95
CA ASP A 128 3.20 -9.06 -19.35
C ASP A 128 4.68 -8.81 -19.67
N ASP A 129 5.32 -7.81 -19.04
CA ASP A 129 6.74 -7.51 -19.25
C ASP A 129 7.44 -7.19 -17.91
N THR A 130 8.10 -8.20 -17.36
CA THR A 130 8.84 -8.10 -16.10
C THR A 130 10.08 -7.21 -16.22
N ASN A 131 10.66 -7.05 -17.41
CA ASN A 131 11.86 -6.21 -17.62
C ASN A 131 11.60 -4.73 -17.39
N LEU A 132 10.34 -4.29 -17.47
CA LEU A 132 9.95 -2.92 -17.14
C LEU A 132 9.94 -2.64 -15.63
N ILE A 133 9.91 -3.71 -14.81
CA ILE A 133 9.72 -3.63 -13.36
C ILE A 133 11.00 -3.96 -12.61
N THR A 134 11.73 -4.99 -13.06
CA THR A 134 12.85 -5.56 -12.31
C THR A 134 14.00 -5.95 -13.22
N CYS A 135 15.15 -6.25 -12.62
CA CYS A 135 16.32 -6.80 -13.28
C CYS A 135 16.70 -8.15 -12.67
N ASP A 136 17.51 -8.94 -13.39
CA ASP A 136 17.98 -10.25 -12.96
C ASP A 136 18.62 -10.25 -11.56
N ARG A 137 19.29 -9.17 -11.19
CA ARG A 137 19.93 -9.01 -9.87
C ARG A 137 18.89 -8.99 -8.75
N GLU A 138 17.79 -8.27 -8.95
CA GLU A 138 16.73 -8.16 -7.95
C GLU A 138 15.93 -9.44 -7.81
N LEU A 139 15.68 -10.16 -8.93
CA LEU A 139 15.05 -11.46 -8.88
C LEU A 139 15.90 -12.46 -8.09
N LYS A 140 17.20 -12.54 -8.36
CA LYS A 140 18.14 -13.38 -7.61
C LYS A 140 18.23 -13.04 -6.13
N LEU A 141 18.05 -11.76 -5.78
CA LEU A 141 18.01 -11.33 -4.38
C LEU A 141 16.80 -11.95 -3.65
N LEU A 142 15.63 -11.96 -4.29
CA LEU A 142 14.42 -12.54 -3.69
C LEU A 142 14.41 -14.09 -3.77
N GLU A 143 15.08 -14.70 -4.75
CA GLU A 143 15.23 -16.17 -4.81
C GLU A 143 16.00 -16.73 -3.60
N SER A 144 16.86 -15.93 -2.95
CA SER A 144 17.57 -16.34 -1.74
C SER A 144 16.65 -16.45 -0.52
N VAL A 145 15.45 -15.86 -0.59
CA VAL A 145 14.42 -15.97 0.43
C VAL A 145 13.46 -17.07 -0.02
N GLU A 146 13.30 -18.12 0.75
CA GLU A 146 12.35 -19.22 0.44
C GLU A 146 10.91 -18.66 0.44
N LEU A 147 10.43 -18.27 -0.75
CA LEU A 147 9.10 -17.68 -0.95
C LEU A 147 8.24 -18.63 -1.79
N ASN A 148 7.05 -18.90 -1.30
CA ASN A 148 6.04 -19.64 -2.06
C ASN A 148 5.09 -18.67 -2.79
N VAL A 149 5.68 -17.73 -3.56
CA VAL A 149 4.96 -16.70 -4.32
C VAL A 149 5.63 -16.46 -5.66
N ASP A 150 4.88 -15.96 -6.63
CA ASP A 150 5.47 -15.47 -7.89
C ASP A 150 6.31 -14.21 -7.61
N LEU A 151 7.61 -14.31 -7.90
CA LEU A 151 8.58 -13.24 -7.60
C LEU A 151 8.30 -11.97 -8.42
N SER A 152 7.79 -12.10 -9.63
CA SER A 152 7.49 -10.94 -10.48
C SER A 152 6.32 -10.14 -9.92
N ILE A 153 5.29 -10.83 -9.43
CA ILE A 153 4.13 -10.21 -8.79
C ILE A 153 4.52 -9.54 -7.47
N LEU A 154 5.33 -10.24 -6.66
CA LEU A 154 5.85 -9.67 -5.42
C LEU A 154 6.69 -8.42 -5.70
N MET A 155 7.59 -8.48 -6.67
CA MET A 155 8.44 -7.36 -7.08
C MET A 155 7.61 -6.15 -7.53
N PHE A 156 6.59 -6.39 -8.35
CA PHE A 156 5.66 -5.35 -8.77
C PHE A 156 5.00 -4.67 -7.57
N SER A 157 4.42 -5.46 -6.66
CA SER A 157 3.74 -4.93 -5.49
C SER A 157 4.68 -4.18 -4.53
N ILE A 158 5.92 -4.67 -4.36
CA ILE A 158 6.96 -3.95 -3.61
C ILE A 158 7.21 -2.58 -4.23
N LYS A 159 7.50 -2.52 -5.53
CA LYS A 159 7.84 -1.26 -6.20
C LYS A 159 6.66 -0.30 -6.28
N GLU A 160 5.43 -0.80 -6.49
CA GLU A 160 4.21 0.01 -6.38
C GLU A 160 4.05 0.62 -4.98
N SER A 161 4.32 -0.14 -3.92
CA SER A 161 4.26 0.39 -2.56
C SER A 161 5.31 1.49 -2.33
N VAL A 162 6.52 1.33 -2.88
CA VAL A 162 7.59 2.34 -2.82
C VAL A 162 7.23 3.60 -3.61
N ILE A 163 6.66 3.47 -4.82
CA ILE A 163 6.21 4.60 -5.65
C ILE A 163 5.15 5.43 -4.92
N LYS A 164 4.27 4.80 -4.15
CA LYS A 164 3.25 5.51 -3.34
C LYS A 164 3.85 6.37 -2.22
N ILE A 165 5.14 6.17 -1.87
CA ILE A 165 5.91 7.07 -0.99
C ILE A 165 6.62 8.15 -1.82
N LEU A 166 7.34 7.72 -2.86
CA LEU A 166 8.26 8.58 -3.60
C LEU A 166 7.52 9.63 -4.44
N SER A 167 6.45 9.25 -5.15
CA SER A 167 5.74 10.17 -6.03
C SER A 167 5.15 11.35 -5.27
N PRO A 168 4.44 11.21 -4.13
CA PRO A 168 4.00 12.34 -3.34
C PRO A 168 5.15 13.17 -2.75
N LEU A 169 6.23 12.51 -2.33
CA LEU A 169 7.38 13.17 -1.71
C LEU A 169 8.11 14.08 -2.70
N PHE A 170 8.32 13.63 -3.94
CA PHE A 170 9.03 14.38 -4.98
C PHE A 170 8.09 15.16 -5.90
N GLN A 171 6.77 14.98 -5.79
CA GLN A 171 5.75 15.56 -6.68
C GLN A 171 6.05 15.25 -8.15
N ASP A 172 6.53 14.02 -8.43
CA ASP A 172 7.05 13.59 -9.72
C ASP A 172 6.70 12.13 -10.00
N PHE A 173 6.73 11.75 -11.26
CA PHE A 173 6.63 10.35 -11.68
C PHE A 173 7.92 9.62 -11.33
N VAL A 174 7.81 8.41 -10.79
CA VAL A 174 8.94 7.54 -10.44
C VAL A 174 8.88 6.28 -11.30
N ASP A 175 9.95 5.99 -12.04
CA ASP A 175 10.08 4.76 -12.82
C ASP A 175 10.47 3.59 -11.91
N PHE A 176 9.92 2.41 -12.13
CA PHE A 176 10.27 1.18 -11.40
C PHE A 176 11.78 0.88 -11.42
N ARG A 177 12.46 1.20 -12.53
CA ARG A 177 13.89 0.93 -12.75
C ARG A 177 14.81 1.84 -11.93
N ASP A 178 14.29 2.95 -11.43
CA ASP A 178 15.04 3.87 -10.54
C ASP A 178 15.03 3.40 -9.08
N ILE A 179 14.21 2.40 -8.75
CA ILE A 179 14.11 1.80 -7.43
C ILE A 179 14.97 0.55 -7.38
N ASN A 180 15.95 0.51 -6.48
CA ASN A 180 16.82 -0.65 -6.29
C ASN A 180 16.55 -1.33 -4.96
N LEU A 181 16.49 -2.66 -4.97
CA LEU A 181 16.29 -3.47 -3.76
C LEU A 181 17.63 -4.00 -3.20
N SER A 182 17.67 -4.13 -1.88
CA SER A 182 18.81 -4.70 -1.15
C SER A 182 18.34 -5.41 0.11
N LEU A 183 19.08 -6.44 0.55
CA LEU A 183 18.91 -7.08 1.85
C LEU A 183 19.95 -6.52 2.82
N SER A 184 19.56 -6.37 4.09
CA SER A 184 20.48 -6.13 5.19
C SER A 184 21.16 -7.43 5.65
N ASP A 185 22.13 -7.33 6.55
CA ASP A 185 22.79 -8.49 7.19
C ASP A 185 21.82 -9.36 8.03
N ARG A 186 20.59 -8.87 8.27
CA ARG A 186 19.52 -9.56 9.01
C ARG A 186 18.38 -10.02 8.12
N ASP A 187 18.59 -10.04 6.82
CA ASP A 187 17.59 -10.37 5.80
C ASP A 187 16.37 -9.44 5.75
N ASP A 188 16.46 -8.24 6.36
CA ASP A 188 15.45 -7.22 6.14
C ASP A 188 15.57 -6.66 4.71
N LEU A 189 14.45 -6.51 4.02
CA LEU A 189 14.40 -5.96 2.66
C LEU A 189 14.24 -4.44 2.68
N TYR A 190 15.06 -3.77 1.88
CA TYR A 190 15.03 -2.32 1.71
C TYR A 190 15.00 -1.93 0.24
N ALA A 191 14.34 -0.80 -0.03
CA ALA A 191 14.42 -0.10 -1.30
C ALA A 191 15.24 1.19 -1.16
N SER A 192 16.04 1.50 -2.18
CA SER A 192 16.75 2.76 -2.33
C SER A 192 16.31 3.46 -3.61
N TYR A 193 16.36 4.80 -3.59
CA TYR A 193 16.07 5.66 -4.72
C TYR A 193 17.13 6.76 -4.83
N THR A 194 17.60 7.04 -6.02
CA THR A 194 18.77 7.93 -6.24
C THR A 194 18.59 9.36 -5.71
N ARG A 195 17.37 9.85 -5.61
CA ARG A 195 17.04 11.18 -5.08
C ARG A 195 16.73 11.20 -3.58
N LEU A 196 16.85 10.05 -2.90
CA LEU A 196 16.54 9.88 -1.48
C LEU A 196 17.79 9.27 -0.78
N ASP A 197 18.32 9.93 0.24
CA ASP A 197 19.48 9.51 1.03
C ASP A 197 19.16 8.52 2.16
N ARG A 198 17.90 8.08 2.24
CA ARG A 198 17.38 7.13 3.22
C ARG A 198 16.86 5.88 2.55
N LEU A 199 16.88 4.78 3.28
CA LEU A 199 16.31 3.51 2.83
C LEU A 199 14.83 3.43 3.21
N ILE A 200 14.04 2.81 2.34
CA ILE A 200 12.63 2.49 2.56
C ILE A 200 12.56 1.03 2.98
N LYS A 201 12.08 0.75 4.18
CA LYS A 201 11.90 -0.62 4.68
C LYS A 201 10.68 -1.26 4.03
N ILE A 202 10.82 -2.52 3.62
CA ILE A 202 9.77 -3.30 2.97
C ILE A 202 9.38 -4.47 3.87
N ASN A 203 8.09 -4.59 4.09
CA ASN A 203 7.48 -5.76 4.71
C ASN A 203 6.35 -6.26 3.82
N TRP A 204 6.08 -7.56 3.82
CA TRP A 204 4.92 -8.12 3.12
C TRP A 204 4.32 -9.28 3.88
N ILE A 205 3.06 -9.56 3.57
CA ILE A 205 2.33 -10.72 4.06
C ILE A 205 1.62 -11.39 2.89
N THR A 206 1.65 -12.72 2.90
CA THR A 206 0.85 -13.53 1.99
C THR A 206 -0.26 -14.21 2.77
N VAL A 207 -1.50 -14.02 2.34
CA VAL A 207 -2.66 -14.70 2.92
C VAL A 207 -3.51 -15.25 1.77
N SER A 208 -3.66 -16.56 1.74
CA SER A 208 -4.33 -17.27 0.64
C SER A 208 -3.67 -16.92 -0.70
N ASN A 209 -4.39 -16.29 -1.61
CA ASN A 209 -3.89 -15.85 -2.92
C ASN A 209 -3.51 -14.36 -2.95
N SER A 210 -3.56 -13.65 -1.84
CA SER A 210 -3.28 -12.21 -1.80
C SER A 210 -1.91 -11.93 -1.21
N ILE A 211 -1.19 -10.98 -1.80
CA ILE A 211 0.06 -10.41 -1.29
C ILE A 211 -0.21 -8.95 -0.97
N LEU A 212 0.07 -8.53 0.25
CA LEU A 212 0.08 -7.12 0.64
C LEU A 212 1.50 -6.72 0.98
N CYS A 213 2.05 -5.76 0.26
CA CYS A 213 3.32 -5.11 0.55
C CYS A 213 3.09 -3.81 1.33
N ILE A 214 3.95 -3.55 2.30
CA ILE A 214 3.98 -2.32 3.10
C ILE A 214 5.40 -1.75 3.03
N ALA A 215 5.53 -0.59 2.44
CA ALA A 215 6.77 0.19 2.41
C ALA A 215 6.68 1.31 3.45
N THR A 216 7.74 1.54 4.22
CA THR A 216 7.82 2.60 5.22
C THR A 216 9.12 3.37 5.12
N LEU A 217 9.02 4.70 5.14
CA LEU A 217 10.14 5.62 5.22
C LEU A 217 10.13 6.26 6.61
N GLU A 218 11.12 5.92 7.44
CA GLU A 218 11.33 6.52 8.75
C GLU A 218 12.03 7.89 8.63
N HIS A 219 12.04 8.66 9.71
CA HIS A 219 12.73 9.96 9.77
C HIS A 219 14.24 9.85 9.90
#